data_73bb8b4341e58d98641fd07773c4a4fb
#
_entry.id   73bb8b4341e58d98641fd07773c4a4fb
#
_cell.length_a   1.000
_cell.length_b   1.000
_cell.length_c   1.000
_cell.angle_alpha   90.00
_cell.angle_beta   90.00
_cell.angle_gamma   90.00
#
_symmetry.space_group_name_H-M   'P 1'
#
loop_
_entity.id
_entity.type
_entity.pdbx_description
1 polymer ?
#
loop_
_entity_poly.entity_id
_entity_poly.type
_entity_poly.pdbx_seq_one_letter_code
_entity_poly.pdbx_strand_id
1 'polypeptide(L)'
;RLTGLSRYDVNITSGIIHTIKEQNISDVILGLHHKSNIVDSFFGSKIENLLKSTHKMVAITKCIIPINMTTRIVVAVPEKAEYESGFTKWIDRIANIGKQIGCRVVFYAHHNTIIVLRNVLRHNRYGISCEFEVLDDWADILTLTGVVLQDDLLVVVSARHTSLSYNSEFEKLPLQLSRYFAGNNFIVLFPEQFREENEQLTFTSDPLSID
;
A
#
# COMPACT_ATOMS: atom_id res chain seq x y z
N ARG A 1 11.60 -18.69 -4.91
CA ARG A 1 11.26 -19.88 -4.10
C ARG A 1 10.37 -19.45 -2.96
N LEU A 2 9.19 -20.06 -2.80
CA LEU A 2 8.30 -19.81 -1.65
C LEU A 2 8.78 -20.65 -0.48
N THR A 3 8.86 -20.04 0.71
CA THR A 3 9.19 -20.72 1.96
C THR A 3 8.00 -20.58 2.89
N GLY A 4 7.45 -21.70 3.37
CA GLY A 4 6.40 -21.73 4.39
C GLY A 4 7.02 -21.53 5.78
N LEU A 5 6.42 -20.65 6.60
CA LEU A 5 6.78 -20.44 7.99
C LEU A 5 5.54 -20.68 8.86
N SER A 6 5.68 -21.51 9.89
CA SER A 6 4.65 -21.67 10.92
C SER A 6 5.17 -21.11 12.24
N ARG A 7 4.33 -20.34 12.93
CA ARG A 7 4.71 -19.63 14.16
C ARG A 7 3.57 -19.64 15.18
N TYR A 8 3.92 -19.78 16.44
CA TYR A 8 3.02 -19.54 17.59
C TYR A 8 3.35 -18.19 18.19
N ASP A 9 2.35 -17.34 18.36
CA ASP A 9 2.50 -16.02 18.96
C ASP A 9 1.24 -15.64 19.75
N VAL A 10 1.32 -14.56 20.55
CA VAL A 10 0.19 -14.09 21.38
C VAL A 10 -1.02 -13.71 20.51
N ASN A 11 -0.76 -13.12 19.35
CA ASN A 11 -1.77 -12.79 18.35
C ASN A 11 -1.13 -12.68 16.97
N ILE A 12 -1.97 -12.60 15.92
CA ILE A 12 -1.54 -12.56 14.51
C ILE A 12 -0.62 -11.36 14.24
N THR A 13 -0.95 -10.16 14.75
CA THR A 13 -0.16 -8.95 14.54
C THR A 13 1.24 -9.10 15.14
N SER A 14 1.35 -9.58 16.37
CA SER A 14 2.65 -9.85 17.01
C SER A 14 3.48 -10.84 16.20
N GLY A 15 2.87 -11.93 15.72
CA GLY A 15 3.54 -12.92 14.88
C GLY A 15 4.08 -12.33 13.58
N ILE A 16 3.30 -11.46 12.91
CA ILE A 16 3.76 -10.76 11.71
C ILE A 16 4.95 -9.83 12.04
N ILE A 17 4.85 -9.03 13.11
CA ILE A 17 5.92 -8.08 13.52
C ILE A 17 7.22 -8.81 13.88
N HIS A 18 7.14 -9.91 14.63
CA HIS A 18 8.32 -10.71 14.93
C HIS A 18 8.94 -11.30 13.66
N THR A 19 8.11 -11.80 12.74
CA THR A 19 8.60 -12.33 11.46
C THR A 19 9.27 -11.24 10.61
N ILE A 20 8.70 -10.03 10.56
CA ILE A 20 9.31 -8.88 9.86
C ILE A 20 10.73 -8.62 10.39
N LYS A 21 10.91 -8.64 11.71
CA LYS A 21 12.21 -8.38 12.35
C LYS A 21 13.20 -9.53 12.13
N GLU A 22 12.77 -10.76 12.39
CA GLU A 22 13.65 -11.95 12.35
C GLU A 22 14.10 -12.29 10.93
N GLN A 23 13.22 -12.14 9.95
CA GLN A 23 13.49 -12.49 8.55
C GLN A 23 13.89 -11.28 7.69
N ASN A 24 14.07 -10.10 8.29
CA ASN A 24 14.40 -8.86 7.60
C ASN A 24 13.47 -8.59 6.39
N ILE A 25 12.16 -8.71 6.62
CA ILE A 25 11.14 -8.56 5.58
C ILE A 25 11.09 -7.11 5.10
N SER A 26 11.08 -6.91 3.79
CA SER A 26 11.00 -5.59 3.16
C SER A 26 9.57 -5.12 2.92
N ASP A 27 8.67 -6.05 2.60
CA ASP A 27 7.30 -5.75 2.18
C ASP A 27 6.33 -6.77 2.79
N VAL A 28 5.15 -6.32 3.20
CA VAL A 28 4.11 -7.17 3.79
C VAL A 28 2.90 -7.19 2.86
N ILE A 29 2.43 -8.36 2.48
CA ILE A 29 1.22 -8.52 1.67
C ILE A 29 0.18 -9.30 2.48
N LEU A 30 -0.99 -8.70 2.65
CA LEU A 30 -2.13 -9.28 3.35
C LEU A 30 -3.26 -9.52 2.36
N GLY A 31 -3.68 -10.78 2.24
CA GLY A 31 -4.86 -11.16 1.44
C GLY A 31 -6.15 -10.98 2.24
N LEU A 32 -7.16 -10.35 1.64
CA LEU A 32 -8.50 -10.30 2.20
C LEU A 32 -9.25 -11.59 1.90
N HIS A 33 -9.85 -12.16 2.93
CA HIS A 33 -10.63 -13.39 2.76
C HIS A 33 -11.96 -13.10 2.04
N HIS A 34 -12.34 -13.94 1.07
CA HIS A 34 -13.55 -13.78 0.25
C HIS A 34 -14.87 -13.69 1.05
N LYS A 35 -14.90 -14.21 2.28
CA LYS A 35 -16.11 -14.30 3.13
C LYS A 35 -16.21 -13.24 4.22
N SER A 36 -15.19 -12.43 4.43
CA SER A 36 -15.24 -11.36 5.44
C SER A 36 -15.77 -10.07 4.81
N ASN A 37 -16.57 -9.32 5.57
CA ASN A 37 -16.89 -7.95 5.21
C ASN A 37 -15.59 -7.19 4.98
N ILE A 38 -15.44 -6.61 3.79
CA ILE A 38 -14.24 -5.85 3.42
C ILE A 38 -13.98 -4.77 4.47
N VAL A 39 -15.03 -4.09 4.94
CA VAL A 39 -14.95 -3.04 5.96
C VAL A 39 -14.30 -3.54 7.26
N ASP A 40 -14.77 -4.67 7.80
CA ASP A 40 -14.24 -5.24 9.04
C ASP A 40 -12.80 -5.75 8.88
N SER A 41 -12.44 -6.16 7.66
CA SER A 41 -11.09 -6.65 7.34
C SER A 41 -10.08 -5.53 7.12
N PHE A 42 -10.53 -4.37 6.62
CA PHE A 42 -9.64 -3.23 6.32
C PHE A 42 -9.31 -2.36 7.52
N PHE A 43 -10.29 -2.13 8.40
CA PHE A 43 -10.13 -1.27 9.58
C PHE A 43 -10.28 -2.02 10.90
N GLY A 44 -10.26 -3.35 10.85
CA GLY A 44 -10.14 -4.10 12.08
C GLY A 44 -8.86 -3.68 12.82
N SER A 45 -8.95 -3.58 14.13
CA SER A 45 -7.84 -3.22 15.03
C SER A 45 -6.50 -3.90 14.70
N LYS A 46 -6.54 -5.03 13.99
CA LYS A 46 -5.36 -5.81 13.57
C LYS A 46 -4.52 -5.09 12.51
N ILE A 47 -5.15 -4.50 11.49
CA ILE A 47 -4.42 -3.77 10.42
C ILE A 47 -3.92 -2.43 10.94
N GLU A 48 -4.74 -1.69 11.69
CA GLU A 48 -4.30 -0.47 12.33
C GLU A 48 -3.10 -0.71 13.26
N ASN A 49 -3.17 -1.74 14.10
CA ASN A 49 -2.06 -2.11 14.98
C ASN A 49 -0.81 -2.52 14.20
N LEU A 50 -0.99 -3.24 13.08
CA LEU A 50 0.13 -3.58 12.20
C LEU A 50 0.76 -2.32 11.61
N LEU A 51 -0.04 -1.40 11.06
CA LEU A 51 0.45 -0.14 10.47
C LEU A 51 1.16 0.76 11.47
N LYS A 52 0.71 0.77 12.73
CA LYS A 52 1.37 1.48 13.84
C LYS A 52 2.68 0.81 14.29
N SER A 53 2.78 -0.51 14.10
CA SER A 53 3.90 -1.32 14.62
C SER A 53 5.00 -1.59 13.60
N THR A 54 4.83 -1.22 12.33
CA THR A 54 5.84 -1.38 11.29
C THR A 54 5.92 -0.19 10.36
N HIS A 55 7.15 0.19 9.97
CA HIS A 55 7.41 1.21 8.94
C HIS A 55 7.54 0.61 7.54
N LYS A 56 7.48 -0.72 7.42
CA LYS A 56 7.58 -1.40 6.12
C LYS A 56 6.39 -1.09 5.23
N MET A 57 6.57 -1.24 3.93
CA MET A 57 5.48 -1.16 2.98
C MET A 57 4.47 -2.30 3.27
N VAL A 58 3.19 -1.95 3.34
CA VAL A 58 2.09 -2.91 3.56
C VAL A 58 1.12 -2.81 2.38
N ALA A 59 0.81 -3.94 1.77
CA ALA A 59 -0.18 -4.06 0.71
C ALA A 59 -1.34 -4.95 1.19
N ILE A 60 -2.55 -4.44 1.13
CA ILE A 60 -3.78 -5.19 1.42
C ILE A 60 -4.41 -5.52 0.08
N THR A 61 -4.57 -6.81 -0.21
CA THR A 61 -4.95 -7.28 -1.54
C THR A 61 -6.26 -8.05 -1.53
N LYS A 62 -7.07 -7.83 -2.55
CA LYS A 62 -8.22 -8.67 -2.89
C LYS A 62 -8.06 -9.11 -4.35
N CYS A 63 -7.96 -10.42 -4.55
CA CYS A 63 -7.87 -11.03 -5.87
C CYS A 63 -9.11 -11.89 -6.12
N ILE A 64 -9.91 -11.53 -7.10
CA ILE A 64 -11.13 -12.22 -7.51
C ILE A 64 -10.85 -13.07 -8.75
N ILE A 65 -10.13 -12.48 -9.70
CA ILE A 65 -9.66 -13.15 -10.91
C ILE A 65 -8.13 -13.35 -10.82
N PRO A 66 -7.59 -14.36 -11.51
CA PRO A 66 -6.14 -14.55 -11.57
C PRO A 66 -5.43 -13.30 -12.07
N ILE A 67 -4.33 -12.93 -11.42
CA ILE A 67 -3.60 -11.70 -11.70
C ILE A 67 -3.07 -11.61 -13.14
N ASN A 68 -2.78 -12.75 -13.76
CA ASN A 68 -2.34 -12.83 -15.15
C ASN A 68 -3.46 -12.54 -16.18
N MET A 69 -4.70 -12.39 -15.74
CA MET A 69 -5.82 -11.92 -16.57
C MET A 69 -6.00 -10.39 -16.53
N THR A 70 -5.16 -9.71 -15.78
CA THR A 70 -5.19 -8.24 -15.70
C THR A 70 -4.72 -7.64 -17.03
N THR A 71 -5.51 -6.74 -17.60
CA THR A 71 -5.21 -6.05 -18.87
C THR A 71 -4.61 -4.66 -18.65
N ARG A 72 -4.88 -4.06 -17.49
CA ARG A 72 -4.43 -2.72 -17.13
C ARG A 72 -4.32 -2.57 -15.60
N ILE A 73 -3.33 -1.81 -15.14
CA ILE A 73 -3.23 -1.38 -13.75
C ILE A 73 -3.67 0.08 -13.67
N VAL A 74 -4.67 0.37 -12.87
CA VAL A 74 -5.16 1.73 -12.57
C VAL A 74 -4.67 2.11 -11.18
N VAL A 75 -3.88 3.17 -11.07
CA VAL A 75 -3.23 3.58 -9.80
C VAL A 75 -3.76 4.94 -9.37
N ALA A 76 -4.50 4.99 -8.27
CA ALA A 76 -4.89 6.23 -7.62
C ALA A 76 -3.82 6.65 -6.63
N VAL A 77 -3.28 7.86 -6.79
CA VAL A 77 -2.16 8.38 -6.00
C VAL A 77 -2.61 9.67 -5.32
N PRO A 78 -2.50 9.78 -3.98
CA PRO A 78 -2.89 10.99 -3.27
C PRO A 78 -1.93 12.15 -3.56
N GLU A 79 -2.43 13.36 -3.36
CA GLU A 79 -1.61 14.58 -3.36
C GLU A 79 -0.48 14.46 -2.33
N LYS A 80 0.68 14.99 -2.64
CA LYS A 80 1.89 14.98 -1.78
C LYS A 80 2.52 13.60 -1.56
N ALA A 81 2.08 12.56 -2.28
CA ALA A 81 2.70 11.24 -2.18
C ALA A 81 4.20 11.26 -2.54
N GLU A 82 4.63 12.20 -3.39
CA GLU A 82 6.02 12.40 -3.80
C GLU A 82 6.97 12.81 -2.68
N TYR A 83 6.43 13.31 -1.57
CA TYR A 83 7.22 13.68 -0.37
C TYR A 83 7.38 12.52 0.62
N GLU A 84 6.72 11.38 0.40
CA GLU A 84 6.85 10.22 1.25
C GLU A 84 8.12 9.41 0.92
N SER A 85 8.81 8.95 1.95
CA SER A 85 10.07 8.19 1.82
C SER A 85 9.95 6.93 0.98
N GLY A 86 8.79 6.28 1.02
CA GLY A 86 8.50 5.08 0.24
C GLY A 86 8.06 5.32 -1.20
N PHE A 87 8.08 6.56 -1.70
CA PHE A 87 7.53 6.92 -3.02
C PHE A 87 8.14 6.12 -4.17
N THR A 88 9.45 6.13 -4.31
CA THR A 88 10.14 5.39 -5.38
C THR A 88 9.97 3.88 -5.24
N LYS A 89 9.92 3.37 -4.01
CA LYS A 89 9.82 1.93 -3.75
C LYS A 89 8.48 1.36 -4.22
N TRP A 90 7.36 2.00 -3.91
CA TRP A 90 6.06 1.48 -4.37
C TRP A 90 5.90 1.64 -5.89
N ILE A 91 6.47 2.69 -6.51
CA ILE A 91 6.51 2.83 -7.97
C ILE A 91 7.25 1.64 -8.59
N ASP A 92 8.42 1.28 -8.06
CA ASP A 92 9.18 0.10 -8.49
C ASP A 92 8.35 -1.17 -8.43
N ARG A 93 7.59 -1.38 -7.36
CA ARG A 93 6.75 -2.57 -7.20
C ARG A 93 5.64 -2.63 -8.25
N ILE A 94 4.92 -1.52 -8.46
CA ILE A 94 3.84 -1.44 -9.46
C ILE A 94 4.40 -1.60 -10.87
N ALA A 95 5.51 -0.93 -11.18
CA ALA A 95 6.16 -1.05 -12.48
C ALA A 95 6.60 -2.49 -12.78
N ASN A 96 7.19 -3.17 -11.79
CA ASN A 96 7.57 -4.57 -11.93
C ASN A 96 6.36 -5.50 -12.12
N ILE A 97 5.24 -5.26 -11.42
CA ILE A 97 3.99 -6.01 -11.64
C ILE A 97 3.52 -5.80 -13.08
N GLY A 98 3.41 -4.54 -13.55
CA GLY A 98 3.01 -4.22 -14.91
C GLY A 98 3.90 -4.88 -15.96
N LYS A 99 5.21 -4.87 -15.74
CA LYS A 99 6.19 -5.54 -16.61
C LYS A 99 6.02 -7.06 -16.66
N GLN A 100 5.81 -7.70 -15.49
CA GLN A 100 5.66 -9.16 -15.42
C GLN A 100 4.35 -9.64 -16.05
N ILE A 101 3.27 -8.86 -15.91
CA ILE A 101 1.97 -9.18 -16.49
C ILE A 101 1.92 -8.77 -17.98
N GLY A 102 2.76 -7.80 -18.39
CA GLY A 102 2.77 -7.27 -19.75
C GLY A 102 1.64 -6.27 -20.02
N CYS A 103 1.15 -5.57 -18.99
CA CYS A 103 0.05 -4.62 -19.09
C CYS A 103 0.53 -3.17 -18.93
N ARG A 104 -0.28 -2.22 -19.42
CA ARG A 104 -0.06 -0.79 -19.21
C ARG A 104 -0.47 -0.36 -17.81
N VAL A 105 0.13 0.75 -17.34
CA VAL A 105 -0.18 1.36 -16.03
C VAL A 105 -0.71 2.78 -16.26
N VAL A 106 -1.86 3.09 -15.68
CA VAL A 106 -2.48 4.42 -15.74
C VAL A 106 -2.48 5.02 -14.35
N PHE A 107 -1.79 6.13 -14.17
CA PHE A 107 -1.72 6.84 -12.89
C PHE A 107 -2.73 7.99 -12.86
N TYR A 108 -3.57 8.01 -11.85
CA TYR A 108 -4.48 9.09 -11.51
C TYR A 108 -3.90 9.83 -10.30
N ALA A 109 -3.47 11.07 -10.48
CA ALA A 109 -2.80 11.83 -9.44
C ALA A 109 -2.97 13.35 -9.64
N HIS A 110 -2.69 14.12 -8.60
CA HIS A 110 -2.59 15.56 -8.71
C HIS A 110 -1.49 15.95 -9.72
N HIS A 111 -1.68 17.06 -10.44
CA HIS A 111 -0.78 17.46 -11.54
C HIS A 111 0.68 17.62 -11.10
N ASN A 112 0.97 18.11 -9.88
CA ASN A 112 2.33 18.20 -9.35
C ASN A 112 2.96 16.81 -9.14
N THR A 113 2.21 15.88 -8.56
CA THR A 113 2.64 14.49 -8.35
C THR A 113 2.92 13.79 -9.68
N ILE A 114 2.11 14.06 -10.74
CA ILE A 114 2.34 13.52 -12.09
C ILE A 114 3.71 13.92 -12.65
N ILE A 115 4.14 15.16 -12.43
CA ILE A 115 5.46 15.64 -12.89
C ILE A 115 6.57 14.78 -12.29
N VAL A 116 6.49 14.53 -10.98
CA VAL A 116 7.50 13.72 -10.27
C VAL A 116 7.42 12.24 -10.68
N LEU A 117 6.21 11.66 -10.78
CA LEU A 117 6.00 10.30 -11.27
C LEU A 117 6.65 10.08 -12.65
N ARG A 118 6.40 10.99 -13.60
CA ARG A 118 7.00 10.93 -14.94
C ARG A 118 8.53 10.94 -14.89
N ASN A 119 9.12 11.76 -14.02
CA ASN A 119 10.56 11.86 -13.87
C ASN A 119 11.14 10.55 -13.31
N VAL A 120 10.55 9.98 -12.26
CA VAL A 120 10.98 8.71 -11.66
C VAL A 120 10.87 7.56 -12.66
N LEU A 121 9.73 7.44 -13.34
CA LEU A 121 9.50 6.36 -14.31
C LEU A 121 10.43 6.45 -15.52
N ARG A 122 10.73 7.67 -16.00
CA ARG A 122 11.68 7.91 -17.09
C ARG A 122 13.11 7.59 -16.66
N HIS A 123 13.51 8.00 -15.47
CA HIS A 123 14.86 7.79 -14.95
C HIS A 123 15.17 6.29 -14.80
N ASN A 124 14.26 5.55 -14.22
CA ASN A 124 14.47 4.13 -13.90
C ASN A 124 14.24 3.17 -15.08
N ARG A 125 13.73 3.65 -16.22
CA ARG A 125 13.58 2.89 -17.47
C ARG A 125 12.93 1.51 -17.32
N TYR A 126 11.79 1.44 -16.66
CA TYR A 126 11.11 0.16 -16.38
C TYR A 126 10.66 -0.61 -17.63
N GLY A 127 10.55 0.06 -18.80
CA GLY A 127 10.13 -0.58 -20.05
C GLY A 127 8.65 -0.95 -20.07
N ILE A 128 7.81 -0.20 -19.35
CA ILE A 128 6.36 -0.35 -19.33
C ILE A 128 5.68 0.87 -19.97
N SER A 129 4.49 0.66 -20.52
CA SER A 129 3.63 1.77 -20.99
C SER A 129 2.96 2.43 -19.80
N CYS A 130 3.14 3.74 -19.65
CA CYS A 130 2.52 4.53 -18.59
C CYS A 130 1.69 5.67 -19.18
N GLU A 131 0.48 5.83 -18.68
CA GLU A 131 -0.43 6.94 -18.95
C GLU A 131 -0.68 7.71 -17.65
N PHE A 132 -1.07 8.99 -17.76
CA PHE A 132 -1.25 9.86 -16.61
C PHE A 132 -2.50 10.70 -16.79
N GLU A 133 -3.41 10.60 -15.85
CA GLU A 133 -4.67 11.31 -15.79
C GLU A 133 -4.71 12.16 -14.51
N VAL A 134 -5.37 13.30 -14.59
CA VAL A 134 -5.45 14.24 -13.46
C VAL A 134 -6.55 13.80 -12.52
N LEU A 135 -6.22 13.74 -11.23
CA LEU A 135 -7.12 13.60 -10.10
C LEU A 135 -6.71 14.65 -9.06
N ASP A 136 -7.28 15.84 -9.17
CA ASP A 136 -6.87 16.98 -8.33
C ASP A 136 -7.42 16.91 -6.91
N ASP A 137 -8.59 16.31 -6.70
CA ASP A 137 -9.17 16.11 -5.37
C ASP A 137 -9.38 14.61 -5.12
N TRP A 138 -8.92 14.15 -3.96
CA TRP A 138 -9.13 12.76 -3.55
C TRP A 138 -10.61 12.42 -3.35
N ALA A 139 -11.46 13.40 -3.04
CA ALA A 139 -12.91 13.20 -2.95
C ALA A 139 -13.51 12.69 -4.28
N ASP A 140 -12.86 12.98 -5.39
CA ASP A 140 -13.25 12.54 -6.73
C ASP A 140 -12.83 11.10 -7.08
N ILE A 141 -12.24 10.35 -6.14
CA ILE A 141 -11.80 8.95 -6.37
C ILE A 141 -12.95 8.06 -6.91
N LEU A 142 -14.18 8.38 -6.57
CA LEU A 142 -15.35 7.65 -7.07
C LEU A 142 -15.58 7.82 -8.57
N THR A 143 -15.01 8.82 -9.23
CA THR A 143 -15.04 8.94 -10.69
C THR A 143 -14.37 7.74 -11.37
N LEU A 144 -13.43 7.10 -10.69
CA LEU A 144 -12.77 5.87 -11.15
C LEU A 144 -13.77 4.71 -11.33
N THR A 145 -14.95 4.74 -10.71
CA THR A 145 -15.99 3.71 -10.93
C THR A 145 -16.47 3.64 -12.37
N GLY A 146 -16.41 4.77 -13.10
CA GLY A 146 -16.72 4.83 -14.53
C GLY A 146 -15.56 4.44 -15.44
N VAL A 147 -14.38 4.27 -14.89
CA VAL A 147 -13.12 4.06 -15.65
C VAL A 147 -12.56 2.66 -15.44
N VAL A 148 -12.60 2.15 -14.21
CA VAL A 148 -12.04 0.83 -13.84
C VAL A 148 -12.94 -0.27 -14.40
N LEU A 149 -12.37 -1.11 -15.26
CA LEU A 149 -13.02 -2.26 -15.86
C LEU A 149 -12.86 -3.50 -14.97
N GLN A 150 -13.64 -4.54 -15.25
CA GLN A 150 -13.66 -5.75 -14.44
C GLN A 150 -12.31 -6.52 -14.44
N ASP A 151 -11.57 -6.42 -15.55
CA ASP A 151 -10.26 -7.04 -15.76
C ASP A 151 -9.08 -6.10 -15.42
N ASP A 152 -9.35 -4.92 -14.86
CA ASP A 152 -8.32 -4.03 -14.32
C ASP A 152 -7.89 -4.45 -12.91
N LEU A 153 -6.64 -4.17 -12.57
CA LEU A 153 -6.15 -4.14 -11.20
C LEU A 153 -6.19 -2.70 -10.69
N LEU A 154 -7.07 -2.41 -9.75
CA LEU A 154 -7.08 -1.12 -9.07
C LEU A 154 -6.04 -1.11 -7.95
N VAL A 155 -5.12 -0.17 -7.99
CA VAL A 155 -4.16 0.10 -6.91
C VAL A 155 -4.48 1.45 -6.30
N VAL A 156 -4.73 1.49 -5.01
CA VAL A 156 -4.95 2.72 -4.26
C VAL A 156 -3.76 2.93 -3.34
N VAL A 157 -2.97 3.96 -3.63
CA VAL A 157 -1.91 4.40 -2.71
C VAL A 157 -2.57 5.16 -1.59
N SER A 158 -2.49 4.62 -0.38
CA SER A 158 -3.00 5.23 0.85
C SER A 158 -1.85 5.78 1.69
N ALA A 159 -2.15 6.36 2.82
CA ALA A 159 -1.16 6.91 3.72
C ALA A 159 -1.47 6.57 5.17
N ARG A 160 -0.44 6.58 6.04
CA ARG A 160 -0.64 6.53 7.48
C ARG A 160 -1.03 7.90 8.02
N HIS A 161 -1.72 7.96 9.16
CA HIS A 161 -2.18 9.21 9.78
C HIS A 161 -1.08 10.26 10.00
N THR A 162 0.18 9.82 10.14
CA THR A 162 1.34 10.70 10.34
C THR A 162 1.99 11.16 9.04
N SER A 163 1.53 10.69 7.89
CA SER A 163 2.11 10.99 6.58
C SER A 163 1.63 12.35 6.04
N LEU A 164 2.47 13.02 5.26
CA LEU A 164 2.12 14.30 4.60
C LEU A 164 1.02 14.13 3.54
N SER A 165 0.96 12.96 2.92
CA SER A 165 -0.04 12.60 1.92
C SER A 165 -1.34 12.08 2.53
N TYR A 166 -1.47 12.07 3.87
CA TYR A 166 -2.69 11.62 4.52
C TYR A 166 -3.88 12.52 4.20
N ASN A 167 -4.99 11.88 3.86
CA ASN A 167 -6.27 12.54 3.62
C ASN A 167 -7.36 11.84 4.43
N SER A 168 -8.22 12.60 5.11
CA SER A 168 -9.32 12.04 5.93
C SER A 168 -10.31 11.20 5.11
N GLU A 169 -10.41 11.43 3.79
CA GLU A 169 -11.23 10.61 2.90
C GLU A 169 -10.77 9.15 2.84
N PHE A 170 -9.52 8.84 3.26
CA PHE A 170 -9.05 7.45 3.37
C PHE A 170 -9.86 6.62 4.37
N GLU A 171 -10.48 7.26 5.35
CA GLU A 171 -11.35 6.56 6.30
C GLU A 171 -12.60 5.98 5.62
N LYS A 172 -13.03 6.56 4.50
CA LYS A 172 -14.17 6.07 3.70
C LYS A 172 -13.78 4.99 2.69
N LEU A 173 -12.48 4.85 2.41
CA LEU A 173 -11.96 3.97 1.36
C LEU A 173 -12.44 2.52 1.46
N PRO A 174 -12.49 1.85 2.63
CA PRO A 174 -12.99 0.48 2.72
C PRO A 174 -14.44 0.33 2.34
N LEU A 175 -15.28 1.28 2.76
CA LEU A 175 -16.69 1.30 2.38
C LEU A 175 -16.84 1.52 0.87
N GLN A 176 -16.08 2.45 0.30
CA GLN A 176 -16.07 2.74 -1.13
C GLN A 176 -15.60 1.54 -1.94
N LEU A 177 -14.50 0.88 -1.57
CA LEU A 177 -13.99 -0.31 -2.24
C LEU A 177 -14.98 -1.48 -2.14
N SER A 178 -15.59 -1.67 -0.98
CA SER A 178 -16.57 -2.74 -0.77
C SER A 178 -17.84 -2.54 -1.61
N ARG A 179 -18.26 -1.29 -1.78
CA ARG A 179 -19.51 -0.94 -2.44
C ARG A 179 -19.38 -0.84 -3.97
N TYR A 180 -18.29 -0.23 -4.43
CA TYR A 180 -18.15 0.16 -5.83
C TYR A 180 -17.14 -0.67 -6.61
N PHE A 181 -16.18 -1.30 -5.93
CA PHE A 181 -15.13 -2.11 -6.56
C PHE A 181 -15.13 -3.56 -6.07
N ALA A 182 -16.29 -4.02 -5.55
CA ALA A 182 -16.43 -5.38 -5.03
C ALA A 182 -16.11 -6.46 -6.06
N GLY A 183 -16.33 -6.19 -7.34
CA GLY A 183 -16.07 -7.07 -8.48
C GLY A 183 -14.65 -7.00 -9.06
N ASN A 184 -13.79 -6.12 -8.54
CA ASN A 184 -12.45 -5.89 -9.08
C ASN A 184 -11.36 -6.53 -8.22
N ASN A 185 -10.25 -6.86 -8.86
CA ASN A 185 -8.98 -7.03 -8.15
C ASN A 185 -8.51 -5.68 -7.66
N PHE A 186 -8.12 -5.57 -6.39
CA PHE A 186 -7.54 -4.34 -5.90
C PHE A 186 -6.42 -4.56 -4.87
N ILE A 187 -5.56 -3.55 -4.77
CA ILE A 187 -4.50 -3.42 -3.78
C ILE A 187 -4.65 -2.06 -3.10
N VAL A 188 -4.73 -2.03 -1.76
CA VAL A 188 -4.49 -0.81 -1.00
C VAL A 188 -3.08 -0.86 -0.45
N LEU A 189 -2.27 0.10 -0.84
CA LEU A 189 -0.85 0.13 -0.58
C LEU A 189 -0.53 1.27 0.40
N PHE A 190 0.07 0.92 1.53
CA PHE A 190 0.64 1.85 2.50
C PHE A 190 2.15 1.91 2.28
N PRO A 191 2.70 3.05 1.82
CA PRO A 191 4.12 3.21 1.54
C PRO A 191 5.00 2.95 2.76
N GLU A 192 6.26 2.58 2.51
CA GLU A 192 7.29 2.50 3.54
C GLU A 192 7.57 3.89 4.10
N GLN A 193 7.85 3.96 5.40
CA GLN A 193 8.27 5.18 6.08
C GLN A 193 9.69 5.05 6.62
N PHE A 194 10.41 6.15 6.75
CA PHE A 194 11.67 6.13 7.47
C PHE A 194 11.40 5.88 8.96
N ARG A 195 12.25 5.09 9.57
CA ARG A 195 12.31 4.95 11.01
C ARG A 195 13.14 6.12 11.52
N GLU A 196 12.60 6.96 12.38
CA GLU A 196 13.42 7.84 13.20
C GLU A 196 14.25 6.95 14.15
N GLU A 197 15.56 6.97 14.03
CA GLU A 197 16.47 6.15 14.85
C GLU A 197 16.45 6.53 16.35
N ASN A 198 15.61 7.46 16.78
CA ASN A 198 15.60 8.01 18.13
C ASN A 198 14.83 7.18 19.18
N GLU A 199 14.20 6.05 18.81
CA GLU A 199 13.52 5.22 19.82
C GLU A 199 14.43 4.23 20.57
N GLN A 200 15.75 4.20 20.31
CA GLN A 200 16.67 3.27 21.01
C GLN A 200 17.32 3.84 22.27
N LEU A 201 17.02 5.07 22.71
CA LEU A 201 17.72 5.70 23.85
C LEU A 201 16.92 5.78 25.16
N THR A 202 15.78 5.13 25.30
CA THR A 202 14.95 5.27 26.52
C THR A 202 14.82 4.02 27.40
N PHE A 203 15.64 2.98 27.23
CA PHE A 203 15.63 1.81 28.12
C PHE A 203 17.01 1.40 28.63
N THR A 204 17.84 2.34 29.04
CA THR A 204 18.99 2.06 29.91
C THR A 204 19.18 3.21 30.88
N SER A 205 18.23 3.39 31.78
CA SER A 205 18.51 3.97 33.08
C SER A 205 17.96 3.01 34.11
N ASP A 206 18.81 2.10 34.53
CA ASP A 206 18.60 1.24 35.69
C ASP A 206 18.67 2.13 36.94
N PRO A 207 17.62 2.30 37.75
CA PRO A 207 17.64 3.13 38.94
C PRO A 207 17.97 2.29 40.19
N LEU A 208 18.96 1.42 40.14
CA LEU A 208 19.46 0.69 41.31
C LEU A 208 20.96 0.62 41.35
N SER A 209 21.60 1.71 41.80
CA SER A 209 22.84 1.65 42.58
C SER A 209 22.79 2.77 43.61
N ILE A 210 22.16 2.45 44.75
CA ILE A 210 22.40 3.16 46.01
C ILE A 210 23.41 2.31 46.76
N ASP A 211 24.58 2.88 47.01
CA ASP A 211 25.42 2.69 48.16
C ASP A 211 25.94 4.06 48.63
#